data_d6d81bde1b47689c8614653c2db5e293
#
_entry.id   d6d81bde1b47689c8614653c2db5e293
#
_cell.length_a   1.000
_cell.length_b   1.000
_cell.length_c   1.000
_cell.angle_alpha   90.00
_cell.angle_beta   90.00
_cell.angle_gamma   90.00
#
_symmetry.space_group_name_H-M   'P 1'
#
loop_
_entity.id
_entity.type
_entity.pdbx_description
1 polymer ?
#
loop_
_entity_poly.entity_id
_entity_poly.type
_entity_poly.pdbx_seq_one_letter_code
_entity_poly.pdbx_strand_id
1 'polypeptide(L)' 'MKPDEALWMVIYMARGARQADSVEALLAAEGFLVRRRAVGNAQPDGTFELMVLRSEAVEAQKYILDNNL' A
#
# COMPACT_ATOMS: atom_id res chain seq x y z
N MET A 1 -5.56 21.57 -4.72
CA MET A 1 -4.96 20.23 -4.61
C MET A 1 -4.62 19.93 -3.17
N LYS A 2 -4.99 18.75 -2.71
CA LYS A 2 -4.69 18.38 -1.33
C LYS A 2 -3.26 17.89 -1.22
N PRO A 3 -2.50 18.37 -0.21
CA PRO A 3 -1.10 17.93 -0.07
C PRO A 3 -0.94 16.41 0.06
N ASP A 4 -1.90 15.74 0.72
CA ASP A 4 -1.82 14.29 0.91
C ASP A 4 -1.82 13.54 -0.42
N GLU A 5 -2.62 13.98 -1.38
CA GLU A 5 -2.70 13.33 -2.69
C GLU A 5 -1.42 13.52 -3.49
N ALA A 6 -0.72 14.63 -3.26
CA ALA A 6 0.54 14.88 -3.93
C ALA A 6 1.68 14.04 -3.34
N LEU A 7 1.58 13.68 -2.06
CA LEU A 7 2.64 12.97 -1.36
C LEU A 7 2.52 11.45 -1.44
N TRP A 8 1.31 10.93 -1.58
CA TRP A 8 1.04 9.49 -1.51
C TRP A 8 0.67 8.91 -2.87
N MET A 9 1.11 7.68 -3.12
CA MET A 9 0.81 6.98 -4.34
C MET A 9 0.38 5.56 -4.04
N VAL A 10 -0.73 5.13 -4.64
CA VAL A 10 -1.21 3.76 -4.50
C VAL A 10 -0.29 2.84 -5.30
N ILE A 11 0.23 1.81 -4.64
CA ILE A 11 1.13 0.87 -5.29
C ILE A 11 0.62 -0.56 -5.23
N TYR A 12 -0.45 -0.80 -4.48
CA TYR A 12 -0.96 -2.16 -4.31
C TYR A 12 -2.42 -2.13 -3.90
N MET A 13 -3.22 -3.02 -4.51
CA MET A 13 -4.62 -3.19 -4.15
C MET A 13 -4.75 -4.55 -3.47
N ALA A 14 -4.90 -4.54 -2.15
CA ALA A 14 -5.02 -5.77 -1.39
C ALA A 14 -6.47 -6.21 -1.32
N ARG A 15 -6.69 -7.50 -1.40
CA ARG A 15 -8.01 -8.08 -1.21
C ARG A 15 -8.12 -8.63 0.20
N GLY A 16 -8.93 -7.98 1.01
CA GLY A 16 -9.13 -8.35 2.39
C GLY A 16 -8.08 -7.78 3.32
N ALA A 17 -8.48 -7.63 4.58
CA ALA A 17 -7.62 -7.04 5.61
C ALA A 17 -6.38 -7.89 5.87
N ARG A 18 -6.51 -9.21 5.77
CA ARG A 18 -5.39 -10.10 6.02
C ARG A 18 -4.27 -9.91 5.00
N GLN A 19 -4.63 -9.82 3.71
CA GLN A 19 -3.63 -9.57 2.68
C GLN A 19 -3.02 -8.18 2.85
N ALA A 20 -3.85 -7.19 3.17
CA ALA A 20 -3.38 -5.83 3.42
C ALA A 20 -2.38 -5.80 4.58
N ASP A 21 -2.68 -6.51 5.67
CA ASP A 21 -1.78 -6.59 6.82
C ASP A 21 -0.44 -7.19 6.42
N SER A 22 -0.46 -8.28 5.64
CA SER A 22 0.76 -8.99 5.25
C SER A 22 1.64 -8.12 4.37
N VAL A 23 1.06 -7.52 3.33
CA VAL A 23 1.85 -6.71 2.39
C VAL A 23 2.34 -5.43 3.08
N GLU A 24 1.50 -4.81 3.87
CA GLU A 24 1.90 -3.62 4.62
C GLU A 24 3.08 -3.92 5.55
N ALA A 25 3.03 -5.04 6.26
CA ALA A 25 4.11 -5.43 7.17
C ALA A 25 5.41 -5.67 6.44
N LEU A 26 5.35 -6.30 5.27
CA LEU A 26 6.55 -6.55 4.46
C LEU A 26 7.16 -5.25 3.95
N LEU A 27 6.32 -4.34 3.47
CA LEU A 27 6.81 -3.04 2.99
C LEU A 27 7.40 -2.22 4.14
N ALA A 28 6.74 -2.22 5.30
CA ALA A 28 7.22 -1.49 6.46
C ALA A 28 8.57 -2.04 6.94
N ALA A 29 8.73 -3.37 6.89
CA ALA A 29 9.98 -4.00 7.28
C ALA A 29 11.14 -3.61 6.37
N GLU A 30 10.84 -3.25 5.11
CA GLU A 30 11.85 -2.78 4.16
C GLU A 30 12.15 -1.29 4.32
N GLY A 31 11.44 -0.62 5.23
CA GLY A 31 11.70 0.79 5.51
C GLY A 31 10.77 1.75 4.79
N PHE A 32 9.76 1.25 4.08
CA PHE A 32 8.80 2.13 3.41
C PHE A 32 7.77 2.65 4.41
N LEU A 33 7.42 3.91 4.27
CA LEU A 33 6.31 4.47 5.02
C LEU A 33 5.02 4.12 4.29
N VAL A 34 4.17 3.32 4.92
CA VAL A 34 2.97 2.77 4.26
C VAL A 34 1.71 3.35 4.88
N ARG A 35 0.75 3.69 4.02
CA ARG A 35 -0.55 4.16 4.43
C ARG A 35 -1.61 3.28 3.77
N ARG A 36 -2.60 2.86 4.55
CA ARG A 36 -3.71 2.03 4.07
C ARG A 36 -4.99 2.83 3.99
N ARG A 37 -5.77 2.58 2.94
CA ARG A 37 -7.09 3.19 2.81
C ARG A 37 -8.07 2.14 2.28
N ALA A 38 -9.22 2.01 2.97
CA ALA A 38 -10.28 1.12 2.51
C ALA A 38 -10.96 1.73 1.29
N VAL A 39 -11.28 0.87 0.31
CA VAL A 39 -12.04 1.28 -0.87
C VAL A 39 -13.50 0.92 -0.60
N GLY A 40 -14.37 1.93 -0.56
CA GLY A 40 -15.76 1.73 -0.21
C GLY A 40 -15.92 1.47 1.28
N ASN A 41 -16.67 0.43 1.65
CA ASN A 41 -16.86 0.08 3.05
C ASN A 41 -15.63 -0.64 3.60
N ALA A 42 -15.29 -0.35 4.86
CA ALA A 42 -14.13 -0.94 5.51
C ALA A 42 -14.46 -2.35 6.02
N GLN A 43 -14.78 -3.26 5.10
CA GLN A 43 -15.09 -4.65 5.44
C GLN A 43 -13.82 -5.48 5.49
N PRO A 44 -13.74 -6.48 6.36
CA PRO A 44 -12.52 -7.33 6.44
C PRO A 44 -12.19 -8.03 5.12
N ASP A 45 -13.21 -8.33 4.30
CA ASP A 45 -13.01 -8.97 3.00
C ASP A 45 -13.06 -7.97 1.84
N GLY A 46 -13.07 -6.67 2.15
CA GLY A 46 -13.09 -5.63 1.14
C GLY A 46 -11.72 -5.38 0.54
N THR A 47 -11.66 -4.37 -0.33
CA THR A 47 -10.42 -3.99 -0.98
C THR A 47 -9.76 -2.85 -0.23
N PHE A 48 -8.44 -2.92 -0.11
CA PHE A 48 -7.65 -1.89 0.54
C PHE A 48 -6.56 -1.40 -0.39
N GLU A 49 -6.37 -0.09 -0.45
CA GLU A 49 -5.27 0.52 -1.18
C GLU A 49 -4.09 0.69 -0.23
N LEU A 50 -2.92 0.24 -0.67
CA LEU A 50 -1.69 0.49 0.08
C LEU A 50 -0.90 1.56 -0.66
N MET A 51 -0.52 2.60 0.06
CA MET A 51 0.16 3.75 -0.51
C MET A 51 1.51 3.94 0.16
N VAL A 52 2.47 4.40 -0.62
CA VAL A 52 3.76 4.84 -0.10
C VAL A 52 3.99 6.27 -0.56
N LEU A 53 5.02 6.90 -0.05
CA LEU A 53 5.39 8.22 -0.52
C LEU A 53 5.72 8.14 -2.02
N ARG A 54 5.28 9.15 -2.75
CA ARG A 54 5.50 9.19 -4.20
C ARG A 54 6.98 9.00 -4.55
N SER A 55 7.86 9.57 -3.75
CA SER A 55 9.30 9.46 -3.98
C SER A 55 9.83 8.05 -3.81
N GLU A 56 9.07 7.17 -3.16
CA GLU A 56 9.47 5.78 -2.93
C GLU A 56 8.69 4.79 -3.76
N ALA A 57 7.77 5.26 -4.60
CA ALA A 57 6.83 4.38 -5.30
C ALA A 57 7.53 3.40 -6.23
N VAL A 58 8.53 3.84 -6.98
CA VAL A 58 9.23 2.97 -7.91
C VAL A 58 9.95 1.84 -7.18
N GLU A 59 10.64 2.17 -6.10
CA GLU A 59 11.34 1.17 -5.30
C GLU A 59 10.38 0.19 -4.63
N ALA A 60 9.26 0.71 -4.12
CA ALA A 60 8.25 -0.13 -3.48
C ALA A 60 7.62 -1.08 -4.50
N GLN A 61 7.32 -0.62 -5.71
CA GLN A 61 6.77 -1.47 -6.76
C GLN A 61 7.74 -2.56 -7.16
N LYS A 62 9.02 -2.20 -7.25
CA LYS A 62 10.05 -3.19 -7.57
C LYS A 62 10.11 -4.27 -6.49
N TYR A 63 10.04 -3.85 -5.23
CA TYR A 63 10.03 -4.80 -4.12
C TYR A 63 8.83 -5.77 -4.22
N ILE A 64 7.66 -5.22 -4.55
CA ILE A 64 6.45 -6.03 -4.69
C ILE A 64 6.62 -7.07 -5.81
N LEU A 65 7.14 -6.63 -6.96
CA LEU A 65 7.36 -7.53 -8.09
C LEU A 65 8.42 -8.59 -7.78
N ASP A 66 9.51 -8.18 -7.15
CA ASP A 66 10.62 -9.10 -6.84
C ASP A 66 10.20 -10.17 -5.83
N ASN A 67 9.22 -9.90 -5.01
CA ASN A 67 8.75 -10.81 -3.96
C ASN A 67 7.41 -11.47 -4.30
N ASN A 68 6.91 -11.28 -5.51
CA ASN A 68 5.65 -11.90 -5.97
C ASN A 68 4.47 -11.57 -5.06
N LEU A 69 4.39 -10.36 -4.60
CA LEU A 69 3.30 -9.94 -3.69
C LEU A 69 2.00 -9.63 -4.40
#